data_169a84982c47765855c460a853a81d23
#
_entry.id   169a84982c47765855c460a853a81d23
#
_cell.length_a   1.000
_cell.length_b   1.000
_cell.length_c   1.000
_cell.angle_alpha   90.00
_cell.angle_beta   90.00
_cell.angle_gamma   90.00
#
_symmetry.space_group_name_H-M   'P 1'
#
loop_
_entity.id
_entity.type
_entity.pdbx_description
1 polymer ?
#
loop_
_entity_poly.entity_id
_entity_poly.type
_entity_poly.pdbx_seq_one_letter_code
_entity_poly.pdbx_strand_id
1 'polypeptide(L)'
;MLQPFLGFLWCCHRFFVYSASGRQRFNILGALNAITHEVVTITNDSYINALSVCDLLRKLAMKHADEVVTVFLDNARYQTCKIVSDLASELKIQLIYLPAYSPNLNVIERLWRHVKLQVLYSRYYDSFPKFKSAIMACINSTQSHEKKSLINLF
;
A
#
# COMPACT_ATOMS: atom_id res chain seq x y z
N MET A 1 3.50 9.20 11.23
CA MET A 1 4.81 9.22 11.87
C MET A 1 5.83 9.20 10.76
N LEU A 2 6.49 10.33 10.47
CA LEU A 2 7.74 10.27 9.74
C LEU A 2 8.63 9.39 10.60
N GLN A 3 8.85 8.16 10.18
CA GLN A 3 9.88 7.37 10.82
C GLN A 3 11.19 8.07 10.50
N PRO A 4 11.89 8.58 11.51
CA PRO A 4 13.20 9.10 11.28
C PRO A 4 14.00 7.96 10.69
N PHE A 5 14.71 8.23 9.64
CA PHE A 5 15.78 7.45 9.08
C PHE A 5 15.85 5.99 9.61
N LEU A 6 15.33 5.04 8.83
CA LEU A 6 15.49 3.61 9.11
C LEU A 6 16.85 3.16 8.56
N GLY A 7 17.87 3.22 9.40
CA GLY A 7 19.21 2.76 9.03
C GLY A 7 20.29 3.25 9.97
N PHE A 8 21.49 2.69 9.86
CA PHE A 8 22.67 3.09 10.60
C PHE A 8 23.58 3.91 9.70
N LEU A 9 23.97 5.10 10.16
CA LEU A 9 24.99 5.92 9.53
C LEU A 9 26.24 5.90 10.40
N TRP A 10 27.34 5.47 9.83
CA TRP A 10 28.65 5.66 10.45
C TRP A 10 29.22 7.00 9.97
N CYS A 11 29.46 7.92 10.90
CA CYS A 11 30.06 9.20 10.59
C CYS A 11 31.24 9.47 11.53
N CYS A 12 32.30 10.04 10.97
CA CYS A 12 33.48 10.45 11.74
C CYS A 12 33.19 11.66 12.64
N HIS A 13 32.15 12.42 12.36
CA HIS A 13 31.73 13.61 13.13
C HIS A 13 30.24 13.51 13.47
N ARG A 14 29.83 14.16 14.58
CA ARG A 14 28.41 14.23 14.95
C ARG A 14 27.63 14.98 13.86
N PHE A 15 26.65 14.30 13.28
CA PHE A 15 25.74 14.87 12.32
C PHE A 15 24.33 14.91 12.93
N PHE A 16 23.72 16.09 12.97
CA PHE A 16 22.35 16.27 13.45
C PHE A 16 21.40 16.23 12.27
N VAL A 17 20.50 15.25 12.26
CA VAL A 17 19.43 15.14 11.28
C VAL A 17 18.17 15.76 11.89
N TYR A 18 17.58 16.74 11.20
CA TYR A 18 16.30 17.29 11.63
C TYR A 18 15.23 16.22 11.58
N SER A 19 14.66 15.88 12.75
CA SER A 19 13.48 15.03 12.83
C SER A 19 12.25 15.91 12.77
N ALA A 20 11.33 15.63 11.84
CA ALA A 20 10.07 16.34 11.79
C ALA A 20 9.26 16.10 13.06
N SER A 21 9.05 17.15 13.85
CA SER A 21 8.36 17.15 15.14
C SER A 21 6.83 17.05 15.05
N GLY A 22 6.27 16.46 14.00
CA GLY A 22 4.83 16.35 13.79
C GLY A 22 4.35 14.92 13.62
N ARG A 23 3.21 14.58 14.23
CA ARG A 23 2.52 13.31 13.96
C ARG A 23 1.73 13.42 12.66
N GLN A 24 2.41 13.44 11.54
CA GLN A 24 1.77 13.40 10.24
C GLN A 24 1.58 11.94 9.82
N ARG A 25 0.41 11.62 9.29
CA ARG A 25 0.09 10.28 8.79
C ARG A 25 -0.06 10.31 7.28
N PHE A 26 0.38 9.25 6.66
CA PHE A 26 0.06 8.96 5.28
C PHE A 26 -0.22 7.47 5.17
N ASN A 27 -1.47 7.15 4.92
CA ASN A 27 -1.92 5.77 4.77
C ASN A 27 -2.16 5.48 3.30
N ILE A 28 -1.77 4.30 2.88
CA ILE A 28 -2.01 3.80 1.53
C ILE A 28 -2.68 2.44 1.68
N LEU A 29 -3.89 2.34 1.16
CA LEU A 29 -4.57 1.09 0.94
C LEU A 29 -4.44 0.74 -0.53
N GLY A 30 -4.01 -0.46 -0.85
CA GLY A 30 -3.79 -0.87 -2.24
C GLY A 30 -4.38 -2.24 -2.54
N ALA A 31 -4.65 -2.47 -3.81
CA ALA A 31 -4.90 -3.77 -4.39
C ALA A 31 -3.89 -4.02 -5.51
N LEU A 32 -3.29 -5.19 -5.52
CA LEU A 32 -2.33 -5.63 -6.53
C LEU A 32 -2.98 -6.74 -7.36
N ASN A 33 -3.05 -6.55 -8.67
CA ASN A 33 -3.43 -7.60 -9.58
C ASN A 33 -2.30 -8.64 -9.67
N ALA A 34 -2.59 -9.88 -9.30
CA ALA A 34 -1.60 -10.95 -9.24
C ALA A 34 -1.08 -11.39 -10.63
N ILE A 35 -1.80 -11.06 -11.70
CA ILE A 35 -1.45 -11.45 -13.08
C ILE A 35 -0.76 -10.30 -13.80
N THR A 36 -1.38 -9.10 -13.80
CA THR A 36 -0.86 -7.94 -14.53
C THR A 36 0.15 -7.12 -13.73
N HIS A 37 0.25 -7.36 -12.42
CA HIS A 37 1.05 -6.59 -11.44
C HIS A 37 0.64 -5.11 -11.36
N GLU A 38 -0.55 -4.79 -11.82
CA GLU A 38 -1.09 -3.46 -11.70
C GLU A 38 -1.53 -3.18 -10.27
N VAL A 39 -1.26 -1.96 -9.80
CA VAL A 39 -1.59 -1.54 -8.44
C VAL A 39 -2.66 -0.46 -8.47
N VAL A 40 -3.74 -0.67 -7.76
CA VAL A 40 -4.77 0.36 -7.52
C VAL A 40 -4.66 0.81 -6.07
N THR A 41 -4.54 2.11 -5.82
CA THR A 41 -4.34 2.65 -4.48
C THR A 41 -5.37 3.71 -4.12
N ILE A 42 -5.68 3.77 -2.82
CA ILE A 42 -6.39 4.85 -2.13
C ILE A 42 -5.45 5.40 -1.07
N THR A 43 -5.37 6.71 -0.95
CA THR A 43 -4.53 7.37 0.04
C THR A 43 -5.36 8.28 0.94
N ASN A 44 -5.03 8.32 2.22
CA ASN A 44 -5.59 9.29 3.14
C ASN A 44 -4.58 9.68 4.23
N ASP A 45 -4.84 10.79 4.91
CA ASP A 45 -4.01 11.32 5.99
C ASP A 45 -4.63 11.05 7.38
N SER A 46 -5.74 10.31 7.45
CA SER A 46 -6.47 9.98 8.68
C SER A 46 -6.30 8.50 9.08
N TYR A 47 -7.30 7.69 8.89
CA TYR A 47 -7.30 6.27 9.24
C TYR A 47 -7.88 5.43 8.10
N ILE A 48 -7.31 4.24 7.89
CA ILE A 48 -7.94 3.22 7.06
C ILE A 48 -9.08 2.59 7.85
N ASN A 49 -10.26 2.59 7.25
CA ASN A 49 -11.48 2.04 7.82
C ASN A 49 -12.31 1.34 6.71
N ALA A 50 -13.51 0.88 7.06
CA ALA A 50 -14.41 0.23 6.11
C ALA A 50 -14.76 1.10 4.89
N LEU A 51 -14.91 2.40 5.07
CA LEU A 51 -15.20 3.32 3.96
C LEU A 51 -14.02 3.40 2.99
N SER A 52 -12.79 3.39 3.49
CA SER A 52 -11.59 3.33 2.64
C SER A 52 -11.56 2.04 1.80
N VAL A 53 -12.00 0.91 2.36
CA VAL A 53 -12.14 -0.34 1.60
C VAL A 53 -13.23 -0.20 0.55
N CYS A 54 -14.38 0.37 0.89
CA CYS A 54 -15.46 0.65 -0.05
C CYS A 54 -15.00 1.51 -1.23
N ASP A 55 -14.19 2.55 -0.97
CA ASP A 55 -13.66 3.41 -2.03
C ASP A 55 -12.68 2.66 -2.93
N LEU A 56 -11.87 1.76 -2.36
CA LEU A 56 -11.01 0.88 -3.15
C LEU A 56 -11.83 -0.06 -4.04
N LEU A 57 -12.89 -0.68 -3.50
CA LEU A 57 -13.78 -1.57 -4.27
C LEU A 57 -14.47 -0.82 -5.42
N ARG A 58 -14.99 0.39 -5.18
CA ARG A 58 -15.57 1.23 -6.24
C ARG A 58 -14.55 1.53 -7.34
N LYS A 59 -13.33 1.87 -6.95
CA LYS A 59 -12.24 2.15 -7.91
C LYS A 59 -11.86 0.92 -8.73
N LEU A 60 -11.86 -0.26 -8.11
CA LEU A 60 -11.63 -1.53 -8.82
C LEU A 60 -12.78 -1.83 -9.79
N ALA A 61 -14.04 -1.70 -9.37
CA ALA A 61 -15.19 -1.91 -10.23
C ALA A 61 -15.22 -0.98 -11.43
N MET A 62 -14.91 0.31 -11.24
CA MET A 62 -14.82 1.28 -12.34
C MET A 62 -13.71 0.92 -13.35
N LYS A 63 -12.61 0.37 -12.87
CA LYS A 63 -11.45 0.04 -13.72
C LYS A 63 -11.63 -1.27 -14.48
N HIS A 64 -12.37 -2.20 -13.92
CA HIS A 64 -12.59 -3.55 -14.44
C HIS A 64 -14.08 -3.81 -14.66
N ALA A 65 -14.78 -2.86 -15.34
CA ALA A 65 -16.24 -2.88 -15.47
C ALA A 65 -16.77 -4.15 -16.21
N ASP A 66 -15.96 -4.68 -17.11
CA ASP A 66 -16.33 -5.84 -17.95
C ASP A 66 -15.72 -7.16 -17.47
N GLU A 67 -15.06 -7.16 -16.32
CA GLU A 67 -14.33 -8.32 -15.79
C GLU A 67 -14.94 -8.82 -14.46
N VAL A 68 -14.79 -10.10 -14.20
CA VAL A 68 -15.10 -10.66 -12.87
C VAL A 68 -13.92 -10.39 -11.94
N VAL A 69 -14.13 -9.52 -10.96
CA VAL A 69 -13.11 -9.13 -10.01
C VAL A 69 -13.21 -10.00 -8.76
N THR A 70 -12.13 -10.68 -8.42
CA THR A 70 -11.98 -11.39 -7.13
C THR A 70 -10.92 -10.70 -6.29
N VAL A 71 -11.27 -10.29 -5.07
CA VAL A 71 -10.37 -9.59 -4.15
C VAL A 71 -10.05 -10.47 -2.96
N PHE A 72 -8.75 -10.70 -2.75
CA PHE A 72 -8.24 -11.41 -1.57
C PHE A 72 -7.94 -10.41 -0.46
N LEU A 73 -8.48 -10.62 0.73
CA LEU A 73 -8.38 -9.73 1.88
C LEU A 73 -7.77 -10.46 3.08
N ASP A 74 -7.01 -9.70 3.88
CA ASP A 74 -6.47 -10.18 5.14
C ASP A 74 -7.54 -10.05 6.22
N ASN A 75 -8.33 -10.76 6.55
CA ASN A 75 -9.38 -10.88 7.58
C ASN A 75 -9.39 -9.78 8.69
N ALA A 76 -9.02 -8.55 8.36
CA ALA A 76 -9.07 -7.41 9.29
C ALA A 76 -10.53 -6.99 9.56
N ARG A 77 -10.84 -6.58 10.79
CA ARG A 77 -12.22 -6.26 11.23
C ARG A 77 -12.92 -5.25 10.33
N TYR A 78 -12.21 -4.24 9.84
CA TYR A 78 -12.79 -3.22 8.96
C TYR A 78 -13.04 -3.71 7.53
N GLN A 79 -12.50 -4.86 7.16
CA GLN A 79 -12.72 -5.51 5.85
C GLN A 79 -13.88 -6.50 5.90
N THR A 80 -14.16 -7.09 7.06
CA THR A 80 -15.19 -8.12 7.24
C THR A 80 -16.55 -7.56 7.66
N CYS A 81 -16.71 -6.24 7.71
CA CYS A 81 -17.96 -5.62 8.12
C CYS A 81 -19.03 -5.64 7.02
N LYS A 82 -20.30 -5.61 7.43
CA LYS A 82 -21.45 -5.72 6.55
C LYS A 82 -21.43 -4.71 5.39
N ILE A 83 -21.04 -3.45 5.65
CA ILE A 83 -21.03 -2.40 4.63
C ILE A 83 -20.07 -2.74 3.45
N VAL A 84 -18.98 -3.45 3.71
CA VAL A 84 -18.01 -3.88 2.69
C VAL A 84 -18.59 -5.04 1.89
N SER A 85 -19.20 -6.03 2.55
CA SER A 85 -19.79 -7.19 1.87
C SER A 85 -21.02 -6.82 1.04
N ASP A 86 -21.87 -5.93 1.54
CA ASP A 86 -23.06 -5.45 0.81
C ASP A 86 -22.62 -4.70 -0.47
N LEU A 87 -21.66 -3.77 -0.36
CA LEU A 87 -21.12 -3.05 -1.51
C LEU A 87 -20.42 -3.98 -2.52
N ALA A 88 -19.64 -4.94 -2.04
CA ALA A 88 -19.00 -5.92 -2.93
C ALA A 88 -20.01 -6.72 -3.74
N SER A 89 -21.13 -7.11 -3.11
CA SER A 89 -22.24 -7.80 -3.77
C SER A 89 -22.91 -6.92 -4.82
N GLU A 90 -23.15 -5.64 -4.51
CA GLU A 90 -23.69 -4.64 -5.44
C GLU A 90 -22.78 -4.46 -6.67
N LEU A 91 -21.47 -4.37 -6.44
CA LEU A 91 -20.46 -4.21 -7.48
C LEU A 91 -20.09 -5.51 -8.20
N LYS A 92 -20.70 -6.64 -7.83
CA LYS A 92 -20.39 -8.00 -8.35
C LYS A 92 -18.91 -8.39 -8.16
N ILE A 93 -18.29 -7.93 -7.08
CA ILE A 93 -16.93 -8.27 -6.67
C ILE A 93 -16.98 -9.44 -5.70
N GLN A 94 -16.22 -10.50 -6.00
CA GLN A 94 -16.07 -11.63 -5.10
C GLN A 94 -15.00 -11.32 -4.05
N LEU A 95 -15.36 -11.44 -2.75
CA LEU A 95 -14.41 -11.29 -1.65
C LEU A 95 -13.99 -12.67 -1.15
N ILE A 96 -12.68 -12.87 -1.03
CA ILE A 96 -12.08 -14.07 -0.43
C ILE A 96 -11.20 -13.62 0.74
N TYR A 97 -11.48 -14.14 1.92
CA TYR A 97 -10.72 -13.83 3.12
C TYR A 97 -9.61 -14.86 3.32
N LEU A 98 -8.39 -14.39 3.45
CA LEU A 98 -7.24 -15.24 3.73
C LEU A 98 -7.31 -15.79 5.15
N PRO A 99 -6.80 -17.02 5.40
CA PRO A 99 -6.69 -17.53 6.75
C PRO A 99 -5.89 -16.60 7.66
N ALA A 100 -6.25 -16.57 8.93
CA ALA A 100 -5.48 -15.81 9.92
C ALA A 100 -4.02 -16.31 9.97
N TYR A 101 -3.10 -15.40 10.21
CA TYR A 101 -1.64 -15.67 10.29
C TYR A 101 -1.01 -16.29 9.03
N SER A 102 -1.52 -15.96 7.86
CA SER A 102 -0.97 -16.43 6.58
C SER A 102 -0.39 -15.28 5.73
N PRO A 103 0.61 -14.52 6.22
CA PRO A 103 1.14 -13.35 5.53
C PRO A 103 1.77 -13.71 4.17
N ASN A 104 2.29 -14.92 4.03
CA ASN A 104 2.91 -15.37 2.78
C ASN A 104 1.92 -15.49 1.60
N LEU A 105 0.62 -15.58 1.88
CA LEU A 105 -0.43 -15.64 0.86
C LEU A 105 -0.82 -14.25 0.35
N ASN A 106 -0.49 -13.19 1.09
CA ASN A 106 -0.83 -11.83 0.70
C ASN A 106 0.28 -11.19 -0.13
N VAL A 107 0.12 -11.27 -1.44
CA VAL A 107 1.11 -10.81 -2.42
C VAL A 107 1.44 -9.32 -2.28
N ILE A 108 0.48 -8.50 -1.87
CA ILE A 108 0.68 -7.06 -1.71
C ILE A 108 1.67 -6.72 -0.60
N GLU A 109 1.88 -7.60 0.37
CA GLU A 109 2.89 -7.37 1.42
C GLU A 109 4.31 -7.31 0.85
N ARG A 110 4.57 -8.05 -0.20
CA ARG A 110 5.87 -8.02 -0.91
C ARG A 110 6.06 -6.67 -1.61
N LEU A 111 5.00 -6.12 -2.22
CA LEU A 111 5.03 -4.77 -2.76
C LEU A 111 5.34 -3.74 -1.68
N TRP A 112 4.68 -3.81 -0.51
CA TRP A 112 4.94 -2.88 0.59
C TRP A 112 6.35 -3.02 1.14
N ARG A 113 6.90 -4.23 1.19
CA ARG A 113 8.30 -4.45 1.55
C ARG A 113 9.24 -3.78 0.55
N HIS A 114 8.99 -3.94 -0.75
CA HIS A 114 9.77 -3.29 -1.80
C HIS A 114 9.73 -1.77 -1.68
N VAL A 115 8.55 -1.17 -1.55
CA VAL A 115 8.39 0.28 -1.37
C VAL A 115 9.15 0.77 -0.12
N LYS A 116 9.06 0.04 1.00
CA LYS A 116 9.82 0.37 2.21
C LYS A 116 11.32 0.36 1.97
N LEU A 117 11.85 -0.64 1.28
CA LEU A 117 13.27 -0.74 0.96
C LEU A 117 13.72 0.40 0.05
N GLN A 118 12.94 0.77 -0.96
CA GLN A 118 13.31 1.79 -1.92
C GLN A 118 13.17 3.21 -1.39
N VAL A 119 12.18 3.46 -0.55
CA VAL A 119 11.81 4.83 -0.15
C VAL A 119 12.18 5.15 1.30
N LEU A 120 12.14 4.17 2.20
CA LEU A 120 12.35 4.43 3.63
C LEU A 120 13.75 4.07 4.11
N TYR A 121 14.34 2.98 3.60
CA TYR A 121 15.63 2.51 4.06
C TYR A 121 16.74 3.48 3.63
N SER A 122 17.48 3.97 4.62
CA SER A 122 18.63 4.87 4.43
C SER A 122 18.36 6.15 3.63
N ARG A 123 17.10 6.61 3.58
CA ARG A 123 16.72 7.86 2.93
C ARG A 123 16.13 8.85 3.92
N TYR A 124 16.57 10.09 3.81
CA TYR A 124 16.07 11.21 4.59
C TYR A 124 15.24 12.14 3.69
N TYR A 125 14.11 12.60 4.21
CA TYR A 125 13.25 13.58 3.57
C TYR A 125 13.12 14.79 4.48
N ASP A 126 13.47 15.94 3.96
CA ASP A 126 13.41 17.23 4.67
C ASP A 126 11.97 17.72 4.90
N SER A 127 11.01 17.19 4.10
CA SER A 127 9.61 17.55 4.22
C SER A 127 8.67 16.38 3.96
N PHE A 128 7.49 16.44 4.59
CA PHE A 128 6.47 15.41 4.42
C PHE A 128 5.89 15.32 2.99
N PRO A 129 5.68 16.42 2.25
CA PRO A 129 5.30 16.34 0.85
C PRO A 129 6.31 15.60 -0.03
N LYS A 130 7.61 15.82 0.16
CA LYS A 130 8.65 15.08 -0.58
C LYS A 130 8.62 13.58 -0.25
N PHE A 131 8.39 13.23 1.01
CA PHE A 131 8.20 11.85 1.43
C PHE A 131 6.99 11.20 0.75
N LYS A 132 5.81 11.86 0.75
CA LYS A 132 4.62 11.38 0.04
C LYS A 132 4.89 11.19 -1.45
N SER A 133 5.50 12.19 -2.09
CA SER A 133 5.82 12.13 -3.52
C SER A 133 6.75 10.98 -3.86
N ALA A 134 7.77 10.72 -3.04
CA ALA A 134 8.69 9.60 -3.24
C ALA A 134 7.99 8.24 -3.16
N ILE A 135 7.06 8.06 -2.20
CA ILE A 135 6.27 6.84 -2.10
C ILE A 135 5.39 6.66 -3.34
N MET A 136 4.66 7.70 -3.74
CA MET A 136 3.78 7.61 -4.91
C MET A 136 4.55 7.40 -6.20
N ALA A 137 5.71 8.05 -6.37
CA ALA A 137 6.60 7.82 -7.51
C ALA A 137 7.10 6.37 -7.55
N CYS A 138 7.49 5.80 -6.41
CA CYS A 138 7.90 4.40 -6.32
C CYS A 138 6.76 3.44 -6.70
N ILE A 139 5.54 3.65 -6.20
CA ILE A 139 4.37 2.83 -6.56
C ILE A 139 4.06 2.94 -8.05
N ASN A 140 4.11 4.14 -8.61
CA ASN A 140 3.85 4.37 -10.04
C ASN A 140 4.95 3.78 -10.93
N SER A 141 6.22 3.83 -10.52
CA SER A 141 7.33 3.23 -11.27
C SER A 141 7.23 1.71 -11.33
N THR A 142 6.73 1.06 -10.27
CA THR A 142 6.49 -0.39 -10.29
C THR A 142 5.43 -0.81 -11.31
N GLN A 143 4.53 0.10 -11.69
CA GLN A 143 3.54 -0.15 -12.75
C GLN A 143 4.12 -0.04 -14.17
N SER A 144 5.13 0.82 -14.39
CA SER A 144 5.58 1.18 -15.74
C SER A 144 6.85 0.47 -16.22
N HIS A 145 7.83 0.20 -15.38
CA HIS A 145 9.15 -0.24 -15.83
C HIS A 145 9.72 -1.51 -15.17
N GLU A 146 9.26 -1.88 -14.01
CA GLU A 146 9.90 -2.97 -13.25
C GLU A 146 9.07 -4.25 -13.13
N LYS A 147 8.33 -4.61 -14.18
CA LYS A 147 7.73 -5.96 -14.23
C LYS A 147 8.75 -7.06 -13.94
N LYS A 148 10.02 -6.86 -14.29
CA LYS A 148 11.11 -7.81 -14.03
C LYS A 148 11.55 -7.85 -12.55
N SER A 149 11.58 -6.71 -11.84
CA SER A 149 11.98 -6.72 -10.43
C SER A 149 10.87 -7.22 -9.50
N LEU A 150 9.61 -7.01 -9.87
CA LEU A 150 8.47 -7.62 -9.16
C LEU A 150 8.42 -9.13 -9.41
N ILE A 151 8.68 -9.60 -10.63
CA ILE A 151 8.76 -11.05 -10.93
C ILE A 151 9.81 -11.75 -10.06
N ASN A 152 10.93 -11.10 -9.76
CA ASN A 152 11.95 -11.64 -8.84
C ASN A 152 11.53 -11.55 -7.35
N LEU A 153 10.43 -10.88 -7.02
CA LEU A 153 9.83 -10.83 -5.69
C LEU A 153 8.75 -11.92 -5.50
N PHE A 154 8.31 -12.53 -6.58
CA PHE A 154 7.35 -13.63 -6.63
C PHE A 154 8.02 -14.95 -6.99
#